data_d4fad22a946c5a040f840def98b9a8a7
#
_entry.id   d4fad22a946c5a040f840def98b9a8a7
#
_cell.length_a   1.000
_cell.length_b   1.000
_cell.length_c   1.000
_cell.angle_alpha   90.00
_cell.angle_beta   90.00
_cell.angle_gamma   90.00
#
_symmetry.space_group_name_H-M   'P 1'
#
loop_
_entity.id
_entity.type
_entity.pdbx_description
1 polymer ?
#
loop_
_entity_poly.entity_id
_entity_poly.type
_entity_poly.pdbx_seq_one_letter_code
_entity_poly.pdbx_strand_id
1 'polypeptide(L)'
;MTQDQDPPVLLVHGFASSAEHNWRRPGWLDLLADCGRETIAVDLPGHGTAPKPADPAGYQEVEAHVAAAVKGREPLDAIGFSAGAHVLLRLAADQPGTFRRLALLGIGRGVLEPADPEPIVAALTSEPDPENVSGMVFRRLADGLGNDRDALVAFLRRPQRPLTPADLARVAAQVLVVLGDQDPAGPGDGLVAALPDARLVTLRGVDHFGTPADVRCMQAVLGFLGC
;
A
#
# COMPACT_ATOMS: atom_id res chain seq x y z
N MET A 1 -32.54 -1.35 17.53
CA MET A 1 -31.95 -0.65 16.37
C MET A 1 -30.44 -0.77 16.58
N THR A 2 -29.80 -1.74 15.97
CA THR A 2 -28.33 -1.78 15.89
C THR A 2 -27.89 -0.53 15.13
N GLN A 3 -27.14 0.35 15.76
CA GLN A 3 -26.45 1.42 15.06
C GLN A 3 -25.62 0.72 13.97
N ASP A 4 -25.87 1.08 12.72
CA ASP A 4 -25.11 0.64 11.58
C ASP A 4 -23.68 1.22 11.79
N GLN A 5 -22.83 0.45 12.46
CA GLN A 5 -21.44 0.87 12.70
C GLN A 5 -20.75 0.88 11.34
N ASP A 6 -20.08 1.98 11.03
CA ASP A 6 -19.24 2.05 9.84
C ASP A 6 -18.25 0.87 9.81
N PRO A 7 -18.00 0.27 8.64
CA PRO A 7 -17.12 -0.89 8.54
C PRO A 7 -15.70 -0.58 9.00
N PRO A 8 -14.94 -1.58 9.47
CA PRO A 8 -13.56 -1.38 9.88
C PRO A 8 -12.69 -0.88 8.71
N VAL A 9 -11.54 -0.27 9.04
CA VAL A 9 -10.56 0.22 8.08
C VAL A 9 -9.32 -0.68 8.13
N LEU A 10 -9.03 -1.35 7.02
CA LEU A 10 -7.79 -2.11 6.83
C LEU A 10 -6.66 -1.16 6.40
N LEU A 11 -5.49 -1.27 7.03
CA LEU A 11 -4.30 -0.47 6.69
C LEU A 11 -3.14 -1.38 6.30
N VAL A 12 -2.61 -1.19 5.09
CA VAL A 12 -1.49 -2.00 4.54
C VAL A 12 -0.35 -1.08 4.10
N HIS A 13 0.81 -1.27 4.73
CA HIS A 13 2.00 -0.42 4.58
C HIS A 13 2.78 -0.65 3.29
N GLY A 14 3.75 0.24 3.00
CA GLY A 14 4.66 0.16 1.86
C GLY A 14 5.84 -0.79 2.07
N PHE A 15 6.57 -1.07 0.98
CA PHE A 15 7.80 -1.87 1.00
C PHE A 15 8.85 -1.30 1.96
N ALA A 16 9.61 -2.18 2.60
CA ALA A 16 10.65 -1.90 3.61
C ALA A 16 10.14 -1.07 4.82
N SER A 17 8.82 -1.09 5.09
CA SER A 17 8.19 -0.39 6.21
C SER A 17 7.45 -1.37 7.14
N SER A 18 6.49 -0.88 7.91
CA SER A 18 5.63 -1.68 8.79
C SER A 18 4.34 -0.91 9.13
N ALA A 19 3.37 -1.59 9.71
CA ALA A 19 2.14 -0.98 10.24
C ALA A 19 2.45 0.08 11.31
N GLU A 20 3.44 -0.18 12.16
CA GLU A 20 3.93 0.77 13.16
C GLU A 20 4.45 2.05 12.51
N HIS A 21 5.28 1.92 11.46
CA HIS A 21 5.95 3.07 10.84
C HIS A 21 5.02 3.89 9.94
N ASN A 22 4.22 3.23 9.10
CA ASN A 22 3.34 3.95 8.16
C ASN A 22 2.04 4.45 8.80
N TRP A 23 1.53 3.78 9.85
CA TRP A 23 0.18 4.05 10.32
C TRP A 23 0.12 4.54 11.77
N ARG A 24 0.83 3.86 12.70
CA ARG A 24 0.77 4.25 14.11
C ARG A 24 1.54 5.54 14.38
N ARG A 25 2.82 5.61 13.98
CA ARG A 25 3.66 6.78 14.28
C ARG A 25 3.16 8.09 13.66
N PRO A 26 2.64 8.14 12.42
CA PRO A 26 2.05 9.35 11.87
C PRO A 26 0.70 9.73 12.48
N GLY A 27 0.05 8.86 13.28
CA GLY A 27 -1.20 9.13 13.96
C GLY A 27 -2.47 8.66 13.24
N TRP A 28 -2.36 7.87 12.17
CA TRP A 28 -3.54 7.37 11.43
C TRP A 28 -4.51 6.58 12.31
N LEU A 29 -3.99 5.74 13.22
CA LEU A 29 -4.84 4.91 14.07
C LEU A 29 -5.66 5.78 15.03
N ASP A 30 -5.05 6.83 15.60
CA ASP A 30 -5.72 7.74 16.52
C ASP A 30 -6.77 8.57 15.78
N LEU A 31 -6.45 9.11 14.59
CA LEU A 31 -7.38 9.86 13.77
C LEU A 31 -8.62 9.03 13.37
N LEU A 32 -8.43 7.76 12.99
CA LEU A 32 -9.53 6.87 12.67
C LEU A 32 -10.34 6.47 13.90
N ALA A 33 -9.68 6.27 15.04
CA ALA A 33 -10.37 6.00 16.32
C ALA A 33 -11.22 7.20 16.78
N ASP A 34 -10.72 8.43 16.60
CA ASP A 34 -11.49 9.66 16.88
C ASP A 34 -12.76 9.77 16.01
N CYS A 35 -12.72 9.19 14.80
CA CYS A 35 -13.91 9.04 13.95
C CYS A 35 -14.80 7.84 14.32
N GLY A 36 -14.51 7.13 15.39
CA GLY A 36 -15.25 5.93 15.79
C GLY A 36 -15.00 4.70 14.89
N ARG A 37 -13.91 4.70 14.09
CA ARG A 37 -13.60 3.60 13.15
C ARG A 37 -12.69 2.56 13.81
N GLU A 38 -13.08 1.31 13.77
CA GLU A 38 -12.18 0.21 14.08
C GLU A 38 -11.08 0.11 13.01
N THR A 39 -9.84 -0.19 13.41
CA THR A 39 -8.70 -0.31 12.50
C THR A 39 -8.07 -1.70 12.57
N ILE A 40 -7.68 -2.23 11.40
CA ILE A 40 -6.96 -3.49 11.25
C ILE A 40 -5.66 -3.17 10.48
N ALA A 41 -4.56 -3.02 11.21
CA ALA A 41 -3.26 -2.73 10.58
C ALA A 41 -2.47 -4.04 10.43
N VAL A 42 -2.04 -4.34 9.19
CA VAL A 42 -1.40 -5.60 8.82
C VAL A 42 0.03 -5.36 8.36
N ASP A 43 0.99 -6.13 8.90
CA ASP A 43 2.33 -6.23 8.34
C ASP A 43 2.33 -7.20 7.16
N LEU A 44 2.89 -6.77 6.03
CA LEU A 44 3.10 -7.65 4.88
C LEU A 44 4.14 -8.73 5.19
N PRO A 45 4.03 -9.94 4.66
CA PRO A 45 5.08 -10.95 4.76
C PRO A 45 6.47 -10.35 4.41
N GLY A 46 7.49 -10.73 5.16
CA GLY A 46 8.83 -10.16 5.02
C GLY A 46 9.09 -8.87 5.79
N HIS A 47 8.05 -8.25 6.38
CA HIS A 47 8.12 -6.95 7.04
C HIS A 47 7.65 -7.02 8.49
N GLY A 48 8.04 -6.03 9.28
CA GLY A 48 7.55 -5.86 10.65
C GLY A 48 7.57 -7.14 11.47
N THR A 49 6.42 -7.51 12.02
CA THR A 49 6.22 -8.72 12.83
C THR A 49 5.71 -9.92 12.02
N ALA A 50 5.40 -9.75 10.73
CA ALA A 50 4.91 -10.82 9.88
C ALA A 50 5.98 -11.90 9.60
N PRO A 51 5.56 -13.12 9.17
CA PRO A 51 6.50 -14.17 8.77
C PRO A 51 7.50 -13.71 7.70
N LYS A 52 8.75 -14.19 7.80
CA LYS A 52 9.85 -13.85 6.91
C LYS A 52 10.43 -15.09 6.22
N PRO A 53 9.72 -15.68 5.23
CA PRO A 53 10.26 -16.79 4.46
C PRO A 53 11.57 -16.39 3.75
N ALA A 54 12.56 -17.29 3.72
CA ALA A 54 13.79 -17.05 2.99
C ALA A 54 13.65 -17.26 1.47
N ASP A 55 12.68 -18.08 1.06
CA ASP A 55 12.42 -18.40 -0.36
C ASP A 55 11.39 -17.42 -0.94
N PRO A 56 11.65 -16.79 -2.10
CA PRO A 56 10.67 -15.98 -2.84
C PRO A 56 9.32 -16.67 -3.09
N ALA A 57 9.29 -17.99 -3.24
CA ALA A 57 8.05 -18.76 -3.37
C ALA A 57 7.14 -18.65 -2.13
N GLY A 58 7.69 -18.40 -0.96
CA GLY A 58 6.92 -18.17 0.27
C GLY A 58 6.10 -16.86 0.28
N TYR A 59 6.27 -16.01 -0.73
CA TYR A 59 5.56 -14.74 -0.89
C TYR A 59 4.52 -14.76 -2.02
N GLN A 60 4.18 -15.92 -2.57
CA GLN A 60 3.17 -16.02 -3.64
C GLN A 60 1.77 -15.62 -3.18
N GLU A 61 1.48 -15.78 -1.90
CA GLU A 61 0.14 -15.61 -1.30
C GLU A 61 0.04 -14.32 -0.46
N VAL A 62 0.72 -13.23 -0.87
CA VAL A 62 0.71 -11.95 -0.12
C VAL A 62 -0.71 -11.41 0.01
N GLU A 63 -1.50 -11.45 -1.07
CA GLU A 63 -2.90 -11.02 -1.07
C GLU A 63 -3.76 -11.91 -0.16
N ALA A 64 -3.53 -13.21 -0.16
CA ALA A 64 -4.25 -14.15 0.73
C ALA A 64 -3.90 -13.92 2.19
N HIS A 65 -2.65 -13.56 2.52
CA HIS A 65 -2.24 -13.18 3.88
C HIS A 65 -3.04 -11.95 4.36
N VAL A 66 -3.17 -10.93 3.53
CA VAL A 66 -3.94 -9.72 3.85
C VAL A 66 -5.44 -10.04 3.95
N ALA A 67 -5.99 -10.82 3.02
CA ALA A 67 -7.39 -11.23 3.06
C ALA A 67 -7.74 -12.06 4.30
N ALA A 68 -6.83 -12.92 4.76
CA ALA A 68 -7.04 -13.73 5.96
C ALA A 68 -7.21 -12.88 7.22
N ALA A 69 -6.52 -11.73 7.30
CA ALA A 69 -6.62 -10.83 8.45
C ALA A 69 -8.00 -10.16 8.59
N VAL A 70 -8.79 -10.12 7.52
CA VAL A 70 -10.10 -9.45 7.49
C VAL A 70 -11.26 -10.39 7.18
N LYS A 71 -11.00 -11.68 7.10
CA LYS A 71 -12.01 -12.70 6.74
C LYS A 71 -13.25 -12.63 7.62
N GLY A 72 -14.41 -12.51 6.99
CA GLY A 72 -15.71 -12.41 7.65
C GLY A 72 -16.03 -10.99 8.17
N ARG A 73 -15.25 -9.99 7.78
CA ARG A 73 -15.45 -8.58 8.11
C ARG A 73 -15.87 -7.72 6.90
N GLU A 74 -15.96 -8.34 5.72
CA GLU A 74 -16.30 -7.69 4.47
C GLU A 74 -17.81 -7.33 4.40
N PRO A 75 -18.18 -6.25 3.71
CA PRO A 75 -17.32 -5.27 3.06
C PRO A 75 -16.67 -4.31 4.06
N LEU A 76 -15.43 -3.87 3.80
CA LEU A 76 -14.68 -2.94 4.65
C LEU A 76 -14.12 -1.77 3.82
N ASP A 77 -13.61 -0.76 4.52
CA ASP A 77 -12.81 0.30 3.90
C ASP A 77 -11.32 -0.06 4.03
N ALA A 78 -10.47 0.44 3.12
CA ALA A 78 -9.05 0.16 3.21
C ALA A 78 -8.18 1.34 2.79
N ILE A 79 -6.98 1.42 3.38
CA ILE A 79 -5.92 2.37 3.04
C ILE A 79 -4.66 1.55 2.76
N GLY A 80 -4.07 1.72 1.58
CA GLY A 80 -2.81 1.11 1.22
C GLY A 80 -1.78 2.13 0.78
N PHE A 81 -0.52 1.92 1.15
CA PHE A 81 0.57 2.75 0.67
C PHE A 81 1.54 1.93 -0.19
N SER A 82 1.89 2.44 -1.39
CA SER A 82 2.92 1.85 -2.27
C SER A 82 2.70 0.34 -2.49
N ALA A 83 3.57 -0.54 -2.02
CA ALA A 83 3.40 -1.99 -2.11
C ALA A 83 2.06 -2.47 -1.51
N GLY A 84 1.64 -1.91 -0.38
CA GLY A 84 0.33 -2.20 0.23
C GLY A 84 -0.84 -1.76 -0.64
N ALA A 85 -0.71 -0.63 -1.35
CA ALA A 85 -1.73 -0.19 -2.30
C ALA A 85 -1.84 -1.13 -3.51
N HIS A 86 -0.71 -1.65 -4.03
CA HIS A 86 -0.72 -2.67 -5.08
C HIS A 86 -1.42 -3.97 -4.63
N VAL A 87 -1.10 -4.45 -3.41
CA VAL A 87 -1.72 -5.65 -2.83
C VAL A 87 -3.23 -5.46 -2.68
N LEU A 88 -3.68 -4.33 -2.13
CA LEU A 88 -5.11 -4.05 -1.97
C LEU A 88 -5.83 -3.92 -3.31
N LEU A 89 -5.23 -3.27 -4.30
CA LEU A 89 -5.81 -3.12 -5.63
C LEU A 89 -5.92 -4.49 -6.34
N ARG A 90 -4.90 -5.37 -6.20
CA ARG A 90 -4.97 -6.73 -6.70
C ARG A 90 -6.10 -7.52 -6.02
N LEU A 91 -6.20 -7.42 -4.69
CA LEU A 91 -7.26 -8.09 -3.93
C LEU A 91 -8.66 -7.59 -4.33
N ALA A 92 -8.83 -6.27 -4.50
CA ALA A 92 -10.09 -5.68 -4.97
C ALA A 92 -10.50 -6.18 -6.36
N ALA A 93 -9.55 -6.41 -7.27
CA ALA A 93 -9.79 -6.94 -8.60
C ALA A 93 -10.11 -8.45 -8.60
N ASP A 94 -9.48 -9.22 -7.70
CA ASP A 94 -9.68 -10.67 -7.60
C ASP A 94 -10.95 -11.04 -6.84
N GLN A 95 -11.33 -10.21 -5.87
CA GLN A 95 -12.50 -10.41 -4.99
C GLN A 95 -13.37 -9.13 -4.97
N PRO A 96 -14.11 -8.84 -6.05
CA PRO A 96 -15.02 -7.70 -6.09
C PRO A 96 -16.02 -7.73 -4.93
N GLY A 97 -16.21 -6.59 -4.27
CA GLY A 97 -17.09 -6.49 -3.09
C GLY A 97 -16.37 -6.63 -1.73
N THR A 98 -15.09 -7.01 -1.70
CA THR A 98 -14.30 -6.99 -0.45
C THR A 98 -14.21 -5.58 0.15
N PHE A 99 -14.06 -4.57 -0.69
CA PHE A 99 -13.94 -3.18 -0.25
C PHE A 99 -15.13 -2.33 -0.69
N ARG A 100 -15.61 -1.49 0.22
CA ARG A 100 -16.58 -0.41 -0.05
C ARG A 100 -15.83 0.81 -0.60
N ARG A 101 -14.80 1.24 0.12
CA ARG A 101 -13.93 2.37 -0.22
C ARG A 101 -12.47 1.96 -0.13
N LEU A 102 -11.66 2.41 -1.08
CA LEU A 102 -10.26 2.04 -1.19
C LEU A 102 -9.39 3.28 -1.44
N ALA A 103 -8.62 3.69 -0.43
CA ALA A 103 -7.65 4.77 -0.56
C ALA A 103 -6.27 4.19 -0.91
N LEU A 104 -5.73 4.58 -2.06
CA LEU A 104 -4.48 4.11 -2.63
C LEU A 104 -3.46 5.25 -2.64
N LEU A 105 -2.46 5.16 -1.79
CA LEU A 105 -1.45 6.19 -1.60
C LEU A 105 -0.15 5.82 -2.31
N GLY A 106 0.46 6.76 -3.03
CA GLY A 106 1.78 6.57 -3.63
C GLY A 106 1.82 5.53 -4.75
N ILE A 107 0.73 5.37 -5.53
CA ILE A 107 0.71 4.57 -6.75
C ILE A 107 0.07 5.35 -7.91
N GLY A 108 0.50 5.04 -9.13
CA GLY A 108 0.03 5.77 -10.32
C GLY A 108 0.30 4.98 -11.59
N ARG A 109 0.98 5.60 -12.55
CA ARG A 109 1.26 5.06 -13.89
C ARG A 109 1.86 3.65 -13.89
N GLY A 110 2.79 3.36 -12.95
CA GLY A 110 3.51 2.09 -12.88
C GLY A 110 2.68 0.88 -12.45
N VAL A 111 1.39 1.05 -12.13
CA VAL A 111 0.53 -0.07 -11.69
C VAL A 111 0.37 -1.16 -12.77
N LEU A 112 0.32 -0.75 -14.04
CA LEU A 112 0.18 -1.65 -15.20
C LEU A 112 1.52 -2.06 -15.80
N GLU A 113 2.62 -1.50 -15.31
CA GLU A 113 3.97 -1.76 -15.81
C GLU A 113 4.73 -2.62 -14.79
N PRO A 114 5.36 -3.72 -15.20
CA PRO A 114 6.24 -4.46 -14.32
C PRO A 114 7.39 -3.57 -13.84
N ALA A 115 7.54 -3.42 -12.53
CA ALA A 115 8.70 -2.73 -11.97
C ALA A 115 9.92 -3.66 -11.99
N ASP A 116 11.07 -3.13 -12.42
CA ASP A 116 12.34 -3.83 -12.26
C ASP A 116 12.79 -3.73 -10.79
N PRO A 117 12.85 -4.83 -10.03
CA PRO A 117 13.27 -4.81 -8.65
C PRO A 117 14.80 -4.76 -8.48
N GLU A 118 15.58 -5.04 -9.52
CA GLU A 118 17.02 -5.25 -9.39
C GLU A 118 17.81 -4.03 -8.85
N PRO A 119 17.49 -2.77 -9.16
CA PRO A 119 18.17 -1.64 -8.51
C PRO A 119 18.01 -1.64 -6.98
N ILE A 120 16.82 -2.01 -6.46
CA ILE A 120 16.58 -2.09 -5.02
C ILE A 120 17.26 -3.34 -4.44
N VAL A 121 17.15 -4.48 -5.13
CA VAL A 121 17.82 -5.73 -4.73
C VAL A 121 19.33 -5.53 -4.63
N ALA A 122 19.96 -4.92 -5.64
CA ALA A 122 21.38 -4.61 -5.63
C ALA A 122 21.76 -3.73 -4.43
N ALA A 123 20.96 -2.71 -4.13
CA ALA A 123 21.22 -1.85 -2.97
C ALA A 123 21.09 -2.58 -1.63
N LEU A 124 20.21 -3.58 -1.52
CA LEU A 124 20.02 -4.37 -0.30
C LEU A 124 21.11 -5.44 -0.10
N THR A 125 21.70 -5.97 -1.19
CA THR A 125 22.61 -7.13 -1.15
C THR A 125 24.08 -6.79 -1.33
N SER A 126 24.40 -5.68 -2.01
CA SER A 126 25.77 -5.29 -2.37
C SER A 126 26.29 -4.17 -1.46
N GLU A 127 27.57 -3.79 -1.66
CA GLU A 127 28.13 -2.58 -1.07
C GLU A 127 27.33 -1.33 -1.51
N PRO A 128 27.29 -0.29 -0.68
CA PRO A 128 26.58 0.95 -1.01
C PRO A 128 27.07 1.54 -2.32
N ASP A 129 26.14 1.80 -3.26
CA ASP A 129 26.40 2.48 -4.52
C ASP A 129 25.69 3.85 -4.52
N PRO A 130 26.45 4.97 -4.43
CA PRO A 130 25.88 6.31 -4.42
C PRO A 130 25.13 6.68 -5.72
N GLU A 131 25.43 6.02 -6.85
CA GLU A 131 24.77 6.27 -8.13
C GLU A 131 23.36 5.62 -8.17
N ASN A 132 23.14 4.56 -7.40
CA ASN A 132 21.84 3.93 -7.22
C ASN A 132 21.00 4.67 -6.17
N VAL A 133 20.60 5.90 -6.47
CA VAL A 133 19.91 6.79 -5.52
C VAL A 133 18.63 6.16 -4.97
N SER A 134 17.77 5.61 -5.84
CA SER A 134 16.50 5.01 -5.43
C SER A 134 16.71 3.77 -4.55
N GLY A 135 17.59 2.87 -4.93
CA GLY A 135 17.93 1.69 -4.13
C GLY A 135 18.49 2.05 -2.76
N MET A 136 19.34 3.09 -2.70
CA MET A 136 19.92 3.55 -1.44
C MET A 136 18.91 4.16 -0.47
N VAL A 137 17.80 4.73 -0.95
CA VAL A 137 16.71 5.18 -0.08
C VAL A 137 16.06 3.98 0.60
N PHE A 138 15.74 2.91 -0.15
CA PHE A 138 15.15 1.70 0.42
C PHE A 138 16.12 0.97 1.37
N ARG A 139 17.43 0.96 1.05
CA ARG A 139 18.45 0.41 1.96
C ARG A 139 18.45 1.14 3.31
N ARG A 140 18.48 2.48 3.28
CA ARG A 140 18.44 3.29 4.51
C ARG A 140 17.15 3.06 5.31
N LEU A 141 16.02 2.94 4.62
CA LEU A 141 14.75 2.64 5.26
C LEU A 141 14.76 1.25 5.92
N ALA A 142 15.25 0.23 5.22
CA ALA A 142 15.38 -1.12 5.74
C ALA A 142 16.24 -1.17 7.00
N ASP A 143 17.43 -0.55 6.95
CA ASP A 143 18.38 -0.50 8.07
C ASP A 143 17.82 0.29 9.26
N GLY A 144 17.25 1.48 8.98
CA GLY A 144 16.72 2.37 10.01
C GLY A 144 15.51 1.79 10.76
N LEU A 145 14.76 0.88 10.13
CA LEU A 145 13.63 0.19 10.73
C LEU A 145 13.94 -1.24 11.21
N GLY A 146 15.19 -1.69 11.06
CA GLY A 146 15.61 -3.04 11.47
C GLY A 146 14.95 -4.16 10.66
N ASN A 147 14.61 -3.91 9.39
CA ASN A 147 14.08 -4.94 8.51
C ASN A 147 15.16 -5.95 8.10
N ASP A 148 14.75 -7.20 7.96
CA ASP A 148 15.56 -8.28 7.41
C ASP A 148 15.71 -8.08 5.89
N ARG A 149 16.93 -7.75 5.43
CA ARG A 149 17.21 -7.48 4.01
C ARG A 149 16.98 -8.70 3.13
N ASP A 150 17.30 -9.90 3.61
CA ASP A 150 17.13 -11.14 2.84
C ASP A 150 15.65 -11.42 2.63
N ALA A 151 14.82 -11.20 3.66
CA ALA A 151 13.36 -11.28 3.55
C ALA A 151 12.79 -10.23 2.58
N LEU A 152 13.31 -8.99 2.60
CA LEU A 152 12.92 -7.95 1.65
C LEU A 152 13.31 -8.30 0.20
N VAL A 153 14.49 -8.87 -0.01
CA VAL A 153 14.94 -9.34 -1.33
C VAL A 153 14.03 -10.48 -1.81
N ALA A 154 13.72 -11.46 -0.95
CA ALA A 154 12.81 -12.54 -1.28
C ALA A 154 11.41 -12.03 -1.63
N PHE A 155 10.89 -11.03 -0.90
CA PHE A 155 9.63 -10.36 -1.22
C PHE A 155 9.66 -9.69 -2.61
N LEU A 156 10.73 -8.99 -2.96
CA LEU A 156 10.88 -8.35 -4.28
C LEU A 156 10.94 -9.35 -5.43
N ARG A 157 11.62 -10.48 -5.22
CA ARG A 157 11.81 -11.54 -6.22
C ARG A 157 10.66 -12.54 -6.28
N ARG A 158 9.60 -12.35 -5.46
CA ARG A 158 8.43 -13.22 -5.51
C ARG A 158 7.82 -13.24 -6.92
N PRO A 159 7.19 -14.35 -7.31
CA PRO A 159 6.36 -14.37 -8.51
C PRO A 159 5.28 -13.28 -8.40
N GLN A 160 5.29 -12.36 -9.35
CA GLN A 160 4.32 -11.28 -9.40
C GLN A 160 3.29 -11.56 -10.49
N ARG A 161 2.06 -11.12 -10.24
CA ARG A 161 0.98 -11.16 -11.21
C ARG A 161 0.56 -9.72 -11.53
N PRO A 162 1.12 -9.12 -12.61
CA PRO A 162 0.82 -7.75 -12.98
C PRO A 162 -0.69 -7.51 -13.14
N LEU A 163 -1.16 -6.33 -12.76
CA LEU A 163 -2.53 -5.90 -13.03
C LEU A 163 -2.72 -5.59 -14.50
N THR A 164 -3.84 -6.00 -15.05
CA THR A 164 -4.25 -5.69 -16.41
C THR A 164 -5.39 -4.66 -16.41
N PRO A 165 -5.67 -3.97 -17.53
CA PRO A 165 -6.86 -3.13 -17.65
C PRO A 165 -8.16 -3.88 -17.35
N ALA A 166 -8.25 -5.17 -17.71
CA ALA A 166 -9.40 -6.02 -17.40
C ALA A 166 -9.53 -6.31 -15.89
N ASP A 167 -8.40 -6.38 -15.17
CA ASP A 167 -8.42 -6.50 -13.71
C ASP A 167 -8.95 -5.22 -13.07
N LEU A 168 -8.46 -4.05 -13.49
CA LEU A 168 -8.90 -2.76 -12.97
C LEU A 168 -10.40 -2.52 -13.22
N ALA A 169 -10.92 -2.94 -14.36
CA ALA A 169 -12.35 -2.83 -14.70
C ALA A 169 -13.27 -3.65 -13.76
N ARG A 170 -12.73 -4.63 -13.01
CA ARG A 170 -13.49 -5.43 -12.04
C ARG A 170 -13.55 -4.83 -10.64
N VAL A 171 -12.77 -3.77 -10.37
CA VAL A 171 -12.75 -3.12 -9.05
C VAL A 171 -14.09 -2.44 -8.79
N ALA A 172 -14.87 -3.00 -7.87
CA ALA A 172 -16.21 -2.50 -7.53
C ALA A 172 -16.21 -1.42 -6.45
N ALA A 173 -15.07 -1.22 -5.75
CA ALA A 173 -14.93 -0.22 -4.71
C ALA A 173 -14.90 1.19 -5.29
N GLN A 174 -15.37 2.17 -4.50
CA GLN A 174 -14.99 3.57 -4.73
C GLN A 174 -13.49 3.74 -4.44
N VAL A 175 -12.74 4.38 -5.32
CA VAL A 175 -11.29 4.50 -5.19
C VAL A 175 -10.87 5.97 -5.06
N LEU A 176 -10.04 6.26 -4.06
CA LEU A 176 -9.31 7.52 -3.95
C LEU A 176 -7.82 7.23 -4.18
N VAL A 177 -7.24 7.78 -5.23
CA VAL A 177 -5.79 7.79 -5.43
C VAL A 177 -5.21 9.09 -4.86
N VAL A 178 -4.22 8.99 -3.96
CA VAL A 178 -3.51 10.16 -3.43
C VAL A 178 -2.04 10.03 -3.78
N LEU A 179 -1.50 11.03 -4.48
CA LEU A 179 -0.16 11.00 -5.03
C LEU A 179 0.52 12.37 -4.93
N GLY A 180 1.77 12.38 -4.50
CA GLY A 180 2.59 13.59 -4.56
C GLY A 180 2.99 13.94 -5.99
N ASP A 181 3.12 15.25 -6.31
CA ASP A 181 3.56 15.68 -7.63
C ASP A 181 5.08 15.46 -7.87
N GLN A 182 5.81 15.12 -6.80
CA GLN A 182 7.23 14.72 -6.85
C GLN A 182 7.41 13.20 -6.68
N ASP A 183 6.32 12.42 -6.65
CA ASP A 183 6.38 10.98 -6.55
C ASP A 183 6.74 10.35 -7.91
N PRO A 184 7.82 9.52 -8.00
CA PRO A 184 8.19 8.85 -9.26
C PRO A 184 7.13 7.85 -9.75
N ALA A 185 6.18 7.43 -8.92
CA ALA A 185 5.06 6.59 -9.34
C ALA A 185 4.02 7.32 -10.20
N GLY A 186 4.05 8.68 -10.25
CA GLY A 186 3.10 9.50 -11.00
C GLY A 186 3.31 9.55 -12.51
N PRO A 187 2.40 10.16 -13.26
CA PRO A 187 1.11 10.68 -12.81
C PRO A 187 0.05 9.60 -12.51
N GLY A 188 -1.02 9.97 -11.77
CA GLY A 188 -2.11 9.06 -11.38
C GLY A 188 -3.30 9.02 -12.35
N ASP A 189 -3.35 9.93 -13.33
CA ASP A 189 -4.50 10.11 -14.21
C ASP A 189 -4.86 8.85 -15.00
N GLY A 190 -3.86 8.14 -15.50
CA GLY A 190 -4.07 6.89 -16.26
C GLY A 190 -4.66 5.77 -15.39
N LEU A 191 -4.25 5.67 -14.13
CA LEU A 191 -4.83 4.70 -13.19
C LEU A 191 -6.29 5.04 -12.89
N VAL A 192 -6.58 6.30 -12.59
CA VAL A 192 -7.95 6.75 -12.30
C VAL A 192 -8.86 6.54 -13.51
N ALA A 193 -8.39 6.82 -14.72
CA ALA A 193 -9.16 6.60 -15.94
C ALA A 193 -9.44 5.11 -16.24
N ALA A 194 -8.63 4.19 -15.71
CA ALA A 194 -8.80 2.75 -15.91
C ALA A 194 -9.73 2.09 -14.87
N LEU A 195 -10.09 2.80 -13.79
CA LEU A 195 -10.96 2.32 -12.72
C LEU A 195 -12.39 2.80 -12.91
N PRO A 196 -13.42 2.00 -12.59
CA PRO A 196 -14.84 2.36 -12.80
C PRO A 196 -15.32 3.57 -11.99
N ASP A 197 -14.90 3.69 -10.74
CA ASP A 197 -15.28 4.79 -9.83
C ASP A 197 -14.04 5.24 -9.04
N ALA A 198 -13.29 6.19 -9.59
CA ALA A 198 -12.04 6.65 -8.99
C ALA A 198 -11.85 8.16 -9.12
N ARG A 199 -11.14 8.73 -8.15
CA ARG A 199 -10.71 10.13 -8.18
C ARG A 199 -9.26 10.27 -7.75
N LEU A 200 -8.59 11.32 -8.24
CA LEU A 200 -7.21 11.65 -7.92
C LEU A 200 -7.13 12.89 -7.03
N VAL A 201 -6.29 12.82 -6.01
CA VAL A 201 -5.80 13.97 -5.25
C VAL A 201 -4.29 14.06 -5.43
N THR A 202 -3.81 15.15 -6.02
CA THR A 202 -2.38 15.42 -6.19
C THR A 202 -1.90 16.36 -5.10
N LEU A 203 -0.87 15.96 -4.35
CA LEU A 203 -0.27 16.73 -3.26
C LEU A 203 0.93 17.50 -3.78
N ARG A 204 0.84 18.83 -3.77
CA ARG A 204 1.92 19.68 -4.28
C ARG A 204 3.13 19.67 -3.35
N GLY A 205 4.33 19.45 -3.93
CA GLY A 205 5.61 19.46 -3.24
C GLY A 205 5.86 18.23 -2.37
N VAL A 206 5.13 17.13 -2.58
CA VAL A 206 5.23 15.91 -1.80
C VAL A 206 5.85 14.81 -2.65
N ASP A 207 6.81 14.11 -2.07
CA ASP A 207 7.45 12.93 -2.65
C ASP A 207 6.73 11.62 -2.20
N HIS A 208 7.26 10.49 -2.67
CA HIS A 208 6.72 9.17 -2.35
C HIS A 208 6.61 8.92 -0.85
N PHE A 209 7.70 9.14 -0.12
CA PHE A 209 7.79 8.78 1.30
C PHE A 209 7.06 9.77 2.22
N GLY A 210 6.91 11.01 1.78
CA GLY A 210 6.14 12.03 2.50
C GLY A 210 4.63 11.83 2.43
N THR A 211 4.12 11.12 1.41
CA THR A 211 2.67 10.99 1.17
C THR A 211 1.87 10.48 2.37
N PRO A 212 2.23 9.39 3.08
CA PRO A 212 1.44 8.90 4.21
C PRO A 212 1.43 9.81 5.44
N ALA A 213 2.43 10.68 5.58
CA ALA A 213 2.57 11.59 6.72
C ALA A 213 2.09 13.01 6.42
N ASP A 214 1.69 13.32 5.18
CA ASP A 214 1.19 14.64 4.79
C ASP A 214 -0.23 14.86 5.33
N VAL A 215 -0.44 15.94 6.06
CA VAL A 215 -1.73 16.30 6.66
C VAL A 215 -2.85 16.42 5.61
N ARG A 216 -2.53 16.91 4.39
CA ARG A 216 -3.51 17.03 3.30
C ARG A 216 -3.92 15.65 2.77
N CYS A 217 -2.98 14.68 2.77
CA CYS A 217 -3.29 13.28 2.49
C CYS A 217 -4.28 12.75 3.52
N MET A 218 -3.97 12.93 4.81
CA MET A 218 -4.86 12.47 5.90
C MET A 218 -6.26 13.09 5.78
N GLN A 219 -6.35 14.40 5.58
CA GLN A 219 -7.62 15.10 5.39
C GLN A 219 -8.42 14.57 4.20
N ALA A 220 -7.76 14.33 3.04
CA ALA A 220 -8.40 13.82 1.85
C ALA A 220 -8.96 12.41 2.06
N VAL A 221 -8.19 11.54 2.72
CA VAL A 221 -8.58 10.15 2.99
C VAL A 221 -9.67 10.09 4.06
N LEU A 222 -9.54 10.81 5.17
CA LEU A 222 -10.58 10.85 6.21
C LEU A 222 -11.90 11.34 5.63
N GLY A 223 -11.91 12.46 4.90
CA GLY A 223 -13.11 12.95 4.22
C GLY A 223 -13.68 11.97 3.21
N PHE A 224 -12.83 11.17 2.52
CA PHE A 224 -13.28 10.10 1.62
C PHE A 224 -13.93 8.95 2.38
N LEU A 225 -13.42 8.60 3.56
CA LEU A 225 -13.98 7.54 4.41
C LEU A 225 -15.24 7.98 5.17
N GLY A 226 -15.55 9.28 5.17
CA GLY A 226 -16.72 9.84 5.88
C GLY A 226 -16.45 10.14 7.36
N CYS A 227 -15.17 10.40 7.63
CA CYS A 227 -14.72 10.87 8.96
C CYS A 227 -14.84 12.39 9.12
#